data_94443d0ba7278cb047de027732875bf0
#
_entry.id   94443d0ba7278cb047de027732875bf0
#
_cell.length_a   1.000
_cell.length_b   1.000
_cell.length_c   1.000
_cell.angle_alpha   90.00
_cell.angle_beta   90.00
_cell.angle_gamma   90.00
#
_symmetry.space_group_name_H-M   'P 1'
#
loop_
_entity.id
_entity.type
_entity.pdbx_description
1 polymer ?
#
loop_
_entity_poly.entity_id
_entity_poly.type
_entity_poly.pdbx_seq_one_letter_code
_entity_poly.pdbx_strand_id
1 'polypeptide(L)'
;MQTLRTLLTGLFMATASMSMAQVTVSTSQLNGTKWIIKGDTSGDIDEYTMSQRIWRRKDGSFSTYPYYITDTPITSYEYSKFDYSKVGKNTKGRYIVSANEIMKITYCSAILSFDKTKGVYVTKLVTTGLIGTGDGISEYEMLK
;
A
#
# COMPACT_ATOMS: atom_id res chain seq x y z
N MET A 1 6.08 25.99 61.07
CA MET A 1 5.18 25.29 60.13
C MET A 1 5.72 25.38 58.73
N GLN A 2 6.32 24.30 58.26
CA GLN A 2 6.81 24.21 56.88
C GLN A 2 5.76 23.47 56.05
N THR A 3 5.17 24.14 55.10
CA THR A 3 4.25 23.55 54.13
C THR A 3 5.02 22.82 53.03
N LEU A 4 4.93 21.50 53.04
CA LEU A 4 5.51 20.61 52.01
C LEU A 4 4.74 20.80 50.71
N ARG A 5 5.35 21.48 49.71
CA ARG A 5 4.82 21.53 48.36
C ARG A 5 5.27 20.26 47.63
N THR A 6 4.34 19.33 47.49
CA THR A 6 4.52 18.17 46.62
C THR A 6 4.47 18.63 45.16
N LEU A 7 5.61 18.64 44.51
CA LEU A 7 5.68 18.80 43.06
C LEU A 7 5.28 17.47 42.43
N LEU A 8 4.07 17.43 41.87
CA LEU A 8 3.62 16.34 41.05
C LEU A 8 4.20 16.53 39.65
N THR A 9 5.34 15.91 39.38
CA THR A 9 5.94 15.89 38.03
C THR A 9 5.14 14.88 37.22
N GLY A 10 4.16 15.36 36.45
CA GLY A 10 3.44 14.56 35.49
C GLY A 10 4.39 14.18 34.34
N LEU A 11 4.78 12.89 34.33
CA LEU A 11 5.52 12.30 33.23
C LEU A 11 4.56 12.16 32.04
N PHE A 12 4.54 13.16 31.16
CA PHE A 12 3.91 13.03 29.85
C PHE A 12 4.74 12.04 29.03
N MET A 13 4.35 10.79 29.00
CA MET A 13 4.80 9.87 27.96
C MET A 13 4.13 10.31 26.67
N ALA A 14 4.82 11.13 25.88
CA ALA A 14 4.52 11.32 24.47
C ALA A 14 4.74 9.96 23.80
N THR A 15 3.68 9.20 23.60
CA THR A 15 3.68 8.10 22.63
C THR A 15 3.87 8.76 21.27
N ALA A 16 5.11 8.85 20.80
CA ALA A 16 5.40 9.15 19.43
C ALA A 16 4.83 8.01 18.59
N SER A 17 3.59 8.17 18.12
CA SER A 17 3.11 7.40 17.00
C SER A 17 4.05 7.76 15.84
N MET A 18 4.98 6.86 15.51
CA MET A 18 5.73 6.95 14.27
C MET A 18 4.71 6.80 13.15
N SER A 19 4.14 7.93 12.70
CA SER A 19 3.46 7.98 11.42
C SER A 19 4.56 7.76 10.39
N MET A 20 4.61 6.57 9.79
CA MET A 20 5.48 6.32 8.66
C MET A 20 5.11 7.34 7.59
N ALA A 21 6.03 8.25 7.25
CA ALA A 21 5.81 9.26 6.23
C ALA A 21 5.55 8.55 4.90
N GLN A 22 4.41 8.83 4.27
CA GLN A 22 4.08 8.32 2.95
C GLN A 22 5.07 8.86 1.91
N VAL A 23 5.40 8.06 0.92
CA VAL A 23 6.26 8.44 -0.20
C VAL A 23 5.45 8.61 -1.48
N THR A 24 5.88 9.53 -2.32
CA THR A 24 5.31 9.75 -3.65
C THR A 24 5.98 8.84 -4.66
N VAL A 25 5.18 8.08 -5.40
CA VAL A 25 5.63 7.15 -6.45
C VAL A 25 4.87 7.47 -7.73
N SER A 26 5.48 7.22 -8.88
CA SER A 26 4.81 7.31 -10.19
C SER A 26 4.56 5.93 -10.78
N THR A 27 3.56 5.84 -11.67
CA THR A 27 3.28 4.61 -12.42
C THR A 27 4.50 4.14 -13.20
N SER A 28 5.27 5.06 -13.79
CA SER A 28 6.49 4.73 -14.52
C SER A 28 7.59 4.12 -13.64
N GLN A 29 7.63 4.44 -12.34
CA GLN A 29 8.57 3.81 -11.41
C GLN A 29 8.19 2.37 -11.07
N LEU A 30 6.89 2.05 -11.01
CA LEU A 30 6.41 0.68 -10.82
C LEU A 30 6.48 -0.16 -12.09
N ASN A 31 6.31 0.45 -13.27
CA ASN A 31 6.30 -0.26 -14.54
C ASN A 31 7.54 -1.14 -14.73
N GLY A 32 7.32 -2.40 -15.10
CA GLY A 32 8.38 -3.39 -15.33
C GLY A 32 8.98 -3.99 -14.06
N THR A 33 8.46 -3.68 -12.88
CA THR A 33 8.94 -4.25 -11.62
C THR A 33 8.19 -5.52 -11.25
N LYS A 34 8.88 -6.41 -10.53
CA LYS A 34 8.33 -7.66 -9.98
C LYS A 34 8.67 -7.76 -8.51
N TRP A 35 7.69 -8.14 -7.71
CA TRP A 35 7.78 -8.15 -6.27
C TRP A 35 7.28 -9.46 -5.69
N ILE A 36 7.86 -9.88 -4.58
CA ILE A 36 7.34 -10.95 -3.73
C ILE A 36 7.01 -10.38 -2.35
N ILE A 37 6.02 -10.93 -1.69
CA ILE A 37 5.75 -10.60 -0.29
C ILE A 37 6.88 -11.16 0.56
N LYS A 38 7.47 -10.31 1.39
CA LYS A 38 8.56 -10.67 2.30
C LYS A 38 8.12 -11.81 3.23
N GLY A 39 8.89 -12.89 3.23
CA GLY A 39 8.59 -14.07 4.05
C GLY A 39 7.53 -15.00 3.46
N ASP A 40 6.92 -14.67 2.32
CA ASP A 40 6.00 -15.57 1.64
C ASP A 40 6.77 -16.70 0.92
N THR A 41 6.33 -17.94 1.14
CA THR A 41 6.90 -19.15 0.55
C THR A 41 6.04 -19.73 -0.58
N SER A 42 4.92 -19.08 -0.93
CA SER A 42 4.02 -19.55 -1.99
C SER A 42 4.68 -19.57 -3.37
N GLY A 43 5.62 -18.66 -3.60
CA GLY A 43 6.25 -18.43 -4.90
C GLY A 43 5.41 -17.50 -5.80
N ASP A 44 4.42 -16.83 -5.26
CA ASP A 44 3.59 -15.87 -5.98
C ASP A 44 4.37 -14.57 -6.23
N ILE A 45 4.13 -13.96 -7.38
CA ILE A 45 4.81 -12.75 -7.82
C ILE A 45 3.79 -11.68 -8.20
N ASP A 46 3.98 -10.48 -7.68
CA ASP A 46 3.29 -9.27 -8.13
C ASP A 46 4.13 -8.55 -9.20
N GLU A 47 3.61 -8.45 -10.40
CA GLU A 47 4.24 -7.75 -11.52
C GLU A 47 3.42 -6.51 -11.87
N TYR A 48 4.10 -5.41 -12.17
CA TYR A 48 3.47 -4.17 -12.58
C TYR A 48 3.82 -3.78 -14.01
N THR A 49 2.80 -3.44 -14.80
CA THR A 49 2.93 -2.74 -16.08
C THR A 49 2.46 -1.29 -15.90
N MET A 50 2.34 -0.52 -16.98
CA MET A 50 1.77 0.84 -16.91
C MET A 50 0.28 0.86 -16.52
N SER A 51 -0.45 -0.24 -16.72
CA SER A 51 -1.90 -0.29 -16.56
C SER A 51 -2.41 -1.40 -15.65
N GLN A 52 -1.59 -2.40 -15.38
CA GLN A 52 -2.02 -3.62 -14.71
C GLN A 52 -1.05 -3.99 -13.59
N ARG A 53 -1.62 -4.40 -12.45
CA ARG A 53 -0.97 -5.28 -11.49
C ARG A 53 -1.31 -6.70 -11.86
N ILE A 54 -0.33 -7.58 -12.01
CA ILE A 54 -0.49 -8.98 -12.40
C ILE A 54 0.00 -9.85 -11.25
N TRP A 55 -0.92 -10.56 -10.63
CA TRP A 55 -0.56 -11.55 -9.63
C TRP A 55 -0.38 -12.90 -10.29
N ARG A 56 0.88 -13.34 -10.38
CA ARG A 56 1.27 -14.63 -10.95
C ARG A 56 1.46 -15.64 -9.83
N ARG A 57 0.80 -16.77 -9.94
CA ARG A 57 0.94 -17.89 -9.03
C ARG A 57 2.01 -18.86 -9.52
N LYS A 58 2.55 -19.64 -8.60
CA LYS A 58 3.59 -20.65 -8.90
C LYS A 58 3.15 -21.69 -9.95
N ASP A 59 1.87 -22.01 -10.03
CA ASP A 59 1.29 -22.96 -11.01
C ASP A 59 1.17 -22.37 -12.43
N GLY A 60 1.57 -21.11 -12.65
CA GLY A 60 1.48 -20.40 -13.92
C GLY A 60 0.17 -19.68 -14.16
N SER A 61 -0.85 -19.87 -13.31
CA SER A 61 -2.08 -19.06 -13.38
C SER A 61 -1.82 -17.62 -12.95
N PHE A 62 -2.65 -16.69 -13.42
CA PHE A 62 -2.51 -15.29 -13.04
C PHE A 62 -3.85 -14.58 -12.97
N SER A 63 -3.88 -13.50 -12.22
CA SER A 63 -5.00 -12.56 -12.14
C SER A 63 -4.49 -11.15 -12.46
N THR A 64 -5.27 -10.36 -13.16
CA THR A 64 -4.92 -8.98 -13.53
C THR A 64 -5.86 -8.00 -12.85
N TYR A 65 -5.28 -6.90 -12.38
CA TYR A 65 -6.00 -5.83 -11.71
C TYR A 65 -5.58 -4.49 -12.34
N PRO A 66 -6.49 -3.77 -13.01
CA PRO A 66 -6.17 -2.42 -13.45
C PRO A 66 -5.82 -1.56 -12.23
N TYR A 67 -4.86 -0.65 -12.38
CA TYR A 67 -4.44 0.22 -11.30
C TYR A 67 -4.02 1.60 -11.79
N TYR A 68 -3.97 2.54 -10.88
CA TYR A 68 -3.36 3.85 -11.04
C TYR A 68 -2.82 4.34 -9.69
N ILE A 69 -2.00 5.39 -9.74
CA ILE A 69 -1.46 6.05 -8.56
C ILE A 69 -2.10 7.44 -8.42
N THR A 70 -2.38 7.86 -7.20
CA THR A 70 -3.07 9.13 -6.90
C THR A 70 -2.63 9.72 -5.56
N ASP A 71 -2.83 11.02 -5.38
CA ASP A 71 -2.66 11.69 -4.08
C ASP A 71 -3.94 11.72 -3.24
N THR A 72 -5.09 11.38 -3.82
CA THR A 72 -6.38 11.36 -3.12
C THR A 72 -6.72 9.94 -2.69
N PRO A 73 -6.79 9.64 -1.39
CA PRO A 73 -7.13 8.30 -0.91
C PRO A 73 -8.58 7.94 -1.24
N ILE A 74 -8.81 6.66 -1.51
CA ILE A 74 -10.14 6.06 -1.62
C ILE A 74 -10.32 5.13 -0.42
N THR A 75 -11.26 5.44 0.45
CA THR A 75 -11.49 4.68 1.67
C THR A 75 -12.62 3.66 1.55
N SER A 76 -13.52 3.83 0.56
CA SER A 76 -14.60 2.90 0.27
C SER A 76 -14.16 1.83 -0.72
N TYR A 77 -14.54 0.58 -0.47
CA TYR A 77 -14.32 -0.55 -1.38
C TYR A 77 -15.26 -0.56 -2.59
N GLU A 78 -16.18 0.39 -2.70
CA GLU A 78 -17.15 0.47 -3.81
C GLU A 78 -16.43 0.56 -5.16
N TYR A 79 -16.80 -0.33 -6.07
CA TYR A 79 -16.21 -0.41 -7.41
C TYR A 79 -16.38 0.88 -8.21
N SER A 80 -17.48 1.61 -8.00
CA SER A 80 -17.78 2.90 -8.64
C SER A 80 -16.77 4.01 -8.29
N LYS A 81 -15.97 3.85 -7.25
CA LYS A 81 -14.91 4.79 -6.86
C LYS A 81 -13.63 4.64 -7.68
N PHE A 82 -13.49 3.55 -8.41
CA PHE A 82 -12.34 3.34 -9.29
C PHE A 82 -12.43 4.20 -10.56
N ASP A 83 -11.39 4.96 -10.84
CA ASP A 83 -11.34 5.88 -11.98
C ASP A 83 -10.55 5.28 -13.15
N TYR A 84 -11.23 4.62 -14.06
CA TYR A 84 -10.63 4.01 -15.25
C TYR A 84 -9.91 5.01 -16.16
N SER A 85 -10.26 6.30 -16.11
CA SER A 85 -9.62 7.33 -16.95
C SER A 85 -8.14 7.54 -16.62
N LYS A 86 -7.71 7.11 -15.43
CA LYS A 86 -6.32 7.21 -14.95
C LYS A 86 -5.47 5.99 -15.29
N VAL A 87 -6.09 4.86 -15.66
CA VAL A 87 -5.39 3.61 -15.98
C VAL A 87 -4.57 3.77 -17.25
N GLY A 88 -3.33 3.26 -17.24
CA GLY A 88 -2.41 3.33 -18.39
C GLY A 88 -1.70 4.67 -18.57
N LYS A 89 -2.02 5.68 -17.75
CA LYS A 89 -1.35 6.97 -17.73
C LYS A 89 -0.23 6.99 -16.69
N ASN A 90 0.79 7.81 -16.92
CA ASN A 90 1.82 8.03 -15.92
C ASN A 90 1.29 8.98 -14.83
N THR A 91 0.60 8.42 -13.86
CA THR A 91 0.12 9.13 -12.68
C THR A 91 1.12 9.03 -11.54
N LYS A 92 1.03 9.91 -10.55
CA LYS A 92 1.89 9.88 -9.36
C LYS A 92 1.10 10.26 -8.11
N GLY A 93 1.58 9.82 -6.97
CA GLY A 93 0.99 10.13 -5.68
C GLY A 93 1.47 9.20 -4.58
N ARG A 94 0.77 9.24 -3.46
CA ARG A 94 1.07 8.49 -2.24
C ARG A 94 0.17 7.26 -2.04
N TYR A 95 -0.74 7.02 -2.97
CA TYR A 95 -1.68 5.90 -2.90
C TYR A 95 -1.70 5.15 -4.21
N ILE A 96 -1.75 3.83 -4.12
CA ILE A 96 -2.03 2.94 -5.24
C ILE A 96 -3.48 2.46 -5.15
N VAL A 97 -4.22 2.59 -6.23
CA VAL A 97 -5.62 2.16 -6.35
C VAL A 97 -5.71 1.08 -7.40
N SER A 98 -6.29 -0.04 -7.05
CA SER A 98 -6.53 -1.16 -7.97
C SER A 98 -7.97 -1.66 -7.87
N ALA A 99 -8.47 -2.27 -8.93
CA ALA A 99 -9.79 -2.85 -8.95
C ALA A 99 -9.76 -4.36 -9.20
N ASN A 100 -10.59 -5.08 -8.47
CA ASN A 100 -10.96 -6.44 -8.83
C ASN A 100 -12.26 -6.39 -9.63
N GLU A 101 -12.15 -6.59 -10.95
CA GLU A 101 -13.30 -6.46 -11.86
C GLU A 101 -14.31 -7.60 -11.71
N ILE A 102 -13.86 -8.79 -11.27
CA ILE A 102 -14.72 -9.95 -11.06
C ILE A 102 -15.54 -9.75 -9.79
N MET A 103 -14.90 -9.39 -8.68
CA MET A 103 -15.56 -9.17 -7.39
C MET A 103 -16.24 -7.82 -7.27
N LYS A 104 -15.99 -6.89 -8.20
CA LYS A 104 -16.48 -5.51 -8.17
C LYS A 104 -16.05 -4.77 -6.89
N ILE A 105 -14.76 -4.81 -6.61
CA ILE A 105 -14.14 -4.20 -5.43
C ILE A 105 -13.02 -3.26 -5.86
N THR A 106 -12.94 -2.10 -5.19
CA THR A 106 -11.82 -1.17 -5.27
C THR A 106 -10.93 -1.33 -4.04
N TYR A 107 -9.63 -1.43 -4.26
CA TYR A 107 -8.61 -1.43 -3.20
C TYR A 107 -7.78 -0.17 -3.29
N CYS A 108 -7.52 0.45 -2.17
CA CYS A 108 -6.60 1.59 -2.07
C CYS A 108 -5.61 1.33 -0.94
N SER A 109 -4.33 1.49 -1.24
CA SER A 109 -3.27 1.35 -0.25
C SER A 109 -2.36 2.57 -0.25
N ALA A 110 -2.00 3.04 0.93
CA ALA A 110 -0.98 4.06 1.12
C ALA A 110 0.41 3.46 0.85
N ILE A 111 1.26 4.19 0.15
CA ILE A 111 2.64 3.78 -0.10
C ILE A 111 3.50 4.34 1.03
N LEU A 112 4.00 3.47 1.88
CA LEU A 112 4.79 3.84 3.06
C LEU A 112 6.29 3.88 2.77
N SER A 113 6.77 3.04 1.85
CA SER A 113 8.16 3.00 1.41
C SER A 113 8.24 2.50 -0.02
N PHE A 114 9.15 3.05 -0.81
CA PHE A 114 9.46 2.60 -2.15
C PHE A 114 10.90 2.96 -2.49
N ASP A 115 11.74 1.96 -2.71
CA ASP A 115 13.13 2.14 -3.12
C ASP A 115 13.54 0.98 -4.03
N LYS A 116 13.61 1.23 -5.33
CA LYS A 116 14.02 0.23 -6.33
C LYS A 116 15.47 -0.22 -6.16
N THR A 117 16.35 0.66 -5.72
CA THR A 117 17.77 0.34 -5.52
C THR A 117 17.95 -0.64 -4.37
N LYS A 118 17.23 -0.43 -3.28
CA LYS A 118 17.21 -1.33 -2.12
C LYS A 118 16.26 -2.50 -2.29
N GLY A 119 15.37 -2.46 -3.31
CA GLY A 119 14.38 -3.51 -3.55
C GLY A 119 13.29 -3.54 -2.47
N VAL A 120 12.86 -2.38 -1.96
CA VAL A 120 11.87 -2.27 -0.88
C VAL A 120 10.60 -1.58 -1.39
N TYR A 121 9.46 -2.17 -1.06
CA TYR A 121 8.14 -1.59 -1.30
C TYR A 121 7.21 -1.99 -0.15
N VAL A 122 6.64 -1.01 0.52
CA VAL A 122 5.74 -1.22 1.67
C VAL A 122 4.46 -0.45 1.46
N THR A 123 3.34 -1.12 1.61
CA THR A 123 2.00 -0.53 1.49
C THR A 123 1.16 -0.80 2.71
N LYS A 124 0.17 0.05 2.96
CA LYS A 124 -0.85 -0.15 3.99
C LYS A 124 -2.24 0.04 3.39
N LEU A 125 -3.09 -0.97 3.49
CA LEU A 125 -4.47 -0.91 3.01
C LEU A 125 -5.23 0.20 3.75
N VAL A 126 -5.88 1.08 3.01
CA VAL A 126 -6.73 2.16 3.56
C VAL A 126 -8.21 1.97 3.25
N THR A 127 -8.55 1.12 2.29
CA THR A 127 -9.94 0.77 1.99
C THR A 127 -10.56 0.04 3.17
N THR A 128 -11.71 0.51 3.63
CA THR A 128 -12.46 -0.04 4.76
C THR A 128 -13.65 -0.87 4.30
N GLY A 129 -14.14 -1.73 5.19
CA GLY A 129 -15.30 -2.61 4.93
C GLY A 129 -14.93 -3.96 4.30
N LEU A 130 -13.66 -4.21 4.03
CA LEU A 130 -13.18 -5.53 3.64
C LEU A 130 -12.89 -6.36 4.90
N ILE A 131 -13.30 -7.63 4.86
CA ILE A 131 -13.01 -8.57 5.93
C ILE A 131 -11.53 -8.97 5.80
N GLY A 132 -10.73 -8.68 6.84
CA GLY A 132 -9.33 -9.05 6.92
C GLY A 132 -8.85 -9.04 8.35
N THR A 133 -7.89 -9.90 8.68
CA THR A 133 -7.19 -9.93 9.96
C THR A 133 -5.80 -9.35 9.75
N GLY A 134 -5.39 -8.42 10.63
CA GLY A 134 -4.07 -7.80 10.57
C GLY A 134 -4.12 -6.28 10.43
N ASP A 135 -2.94 -5.67 10.33
CA ASP A 135 -2.76 -4.22 10.23
C ASP A 135 -2.90 -3.66 8.80
N GLY A 136 -3.09 -4.54 7.82
CA GLY A 136 -3.17 -4.19 6.41
C GLY A 136 -1.84 -3.80 5.77
N ILE A 137 -0.71 -4.00 6.47
CA ILE A 137 0.63 -3.69 5.97
C ILE A 137 1.14 -4.88 5.15
N SER A 138 1.65 -4.58 3.96
CA SER A 138 2.32 -5.54 3.08
C SER A 138 3.73 -5.03 2.78
N GLU A 139 4.72 -5.85 3.09
CA GLU A 139 6.12 -5.60 2.76
C GLU A 139 6.53 -6.48 1.58
N TYR A 140 7.14 -5.88 0.58
CA TYR A 140 7.58 -6.57 -0.63
C TYR A 140 9.08 -6.45 -0.82
N GLU A 141 9.66 -7.48 -1.42
CA GLU A 141 11.04 -7.50 -1.91
C GLU A 141 11.04 -7.62 -3.43
N MET A 142 11.91 -6.84 -4.09
CA MET A 142 11.97 -6.84 -5.55
C MET A 142 12.73 -8.06 -6.06
N LEU A 143 12.15 -8.75 -7.04
CA LEU A 143 12.85 -9.74 -7.83
C LEU A 143 13.81 -9.05 -8.79
N LYS A 144 15.05 -9.51 -8.80
CA LYS A 144 16.11 -9.06 -9.72
C LYS A 144 16.09 -9.85 -11.03
#